data_736cedbc2efa1f255c8ba9fe482eedf7
#
_entry.id   736cedbc2efa1f255c8ba9fe482eedf7
#
_cell.length_a   1.000
_cell.length_b   1.000
_cell.length_c   1.000
_cell.angle_alpha   90.00
_cell.angle_beta   90.00
_cell.angle_gamma   90.00
#
_symmetry.space_group_name_H-M   'P 1'
#
loop_
_entity.id
_entity.type
_entity.pdbx_description
1 polymer ?
#
loop_
_entity_poly.entity_id
_entity_poly.type
_entity_poly.pdbx_seq_one_letter_code
_entity_poly.pdbx_strand_id
1 'polypeptide(L)'
;MKNKLYQALLLIFLVAGISSCDYLDIVPDERPTEEDAFKDKNAAERYLYSCYAFMPKEREGCYLYQGGDCLTDYDRKFLEGTHTAANIGDFAYWSRMYAGIRRCYTLINNVDAVPRMEEELKIIYKAEANFLIAYYHFMLLRAYGPIIIMDHEVSVSSTEKLKRSPFDVCVKWIADKYDEACNNGLLAVQSSSYYGRATQLAAKALKARLYLYAASPLFNGNSFYANSSLYDPETNEPLMPLDYNCLLYTSDAA
;
A
#
# COMPACT_ATOMS: atom_id res chain seq x y z
N MET A 1 -20.01 -62.80 -36.10
CA MET A 1 -20.37 -62.44 -34.69
C MET A 1 -19.23 -61.74 -33.95
N LYS A 2 -17.95 -62.12 -34.11
CA LYS A 2 -16.82 -61.52 -33.39
C LYS A 2 -16.65 -59.99 -33.66
N ASN A 3 -16.83 -59.55 -34.90
CA ASN A 3 -16.63 -58.09 -35.21
C ASN A 3 -17.69 -57.17 -34.59
N LYS A 4 -18.92 -57.63 -34.40
CA LYS A 4 -19.98 -56.86 -33.70
C LYS A 4 -19.71 -56.72 -32.23
N LEU A 5 -19.07 -57.75 -31.62
CA LEU A 5 -18.69 -57.72 -30.22
C LEU A 5 -17.54 -56.69 -29.96
N TYR A 6 -16.55 -56.63 -30.86
CA TYR A 6 -15.46 -55.64 -30.78
C TYR A 6 -15.97 -54.23 -30.98
N GLN A 7 -16.91 -54.00 -31.90
CA GLN A 7 -17.52 -52.69 -32.08
C GLN A 7 -18.32 -52.23 -30.87
N ALA A 8 -19.07 -53.14 -30.23
CA ALA A 8 -19.80 -52.83 -29.01
C ALA A 8 -18.87 -52.51 -27.82
N LEU A 9 -17.77 -53.27 -27.66
CA LEU A 9 -16.74 -52.99 -26.64
C LEU A 9 -16.02 -51.65 -26.85
N LEU A 10 -15.73 -51.30 -28.10
CA LEU A 10 -15.08 -50.02 -28.46
C LEU A 10 -16.00 -48.83 -28.19
N LEU A 11 -17.31 -49.01 -28.43
CA LEU A 11 -18.32 -47.99 -28.13
C LEU A 11 -18.49 -47.74 -26.64
N ILE A 12 -18.47 -48.83 -25.83
CA ILE A 12 -18.55 -48.75 -24.35
C ILE A 12 -17.30 -48.05 -23.80
N PHE A 13 -16.11 -48.31 -24.34
CA PHE A 13 -14.87 -47.66 -23.90
C PHE A 13 -14.85 -46.18 -24.29
N LEU A 14 -15.43 -45.80 -25.43
CA LEU A 14 -15.54 -44.40 -25.88
C LEU A 14 -16.50 -43.60 -24.97
N VAL A 15 -17.61 -44.20 -24.55
CA VAL A 15 -18.60 -43.54 -23.66
C VAL A 15 -18.11 -43.43 -22.20
N ALA A 16 -17.31 -44.37 -21.72
CA ALA A 16 -16.71 -44.32 -20.38
C ALA A 16 -15.61 -43.24 -20.27
N GLY A 17 -15.02 -42.79 -21.37
CA GLY A 17 -14.00 -41.74 -21.39
C GLY A 17 -14.51 -40.31 -21.26
N ILE A 18 -15.84 -40.07 -21.35
CA ILE A 18 -16.42 -38.72 -21.38
C ILE A 18 -16.82 -38.21 -19.97
N SER A 19 -16.81 -39.08 -18.97
CA SER A 19 -17.21 -38.71 -17.60
C SER A 19 -16.03 -38.27 -16.68
N SER A 20 -14.85 -37.97 -17.23
CA SER A 20 -13.65 -37.64 -16.47
C SER A 20 -13.37 -36.14 -16.31
N CYS A 21 -14.30 -35.27 -16.63
CA CYS A 21 -14.03 -33.81 -16.60
C CYS A 21 -14.44 -33.08 -15.32
N ASP A 22 -15.11 -33.75 -14.39
CA ASP A 22 -15.60 -33.07 -13.16
C ASP A 22 -14.55 -32.97 -12.03
N TYR A 23 -13.40 -33.66 -12.19
CA TYR A 23 -12.33 -33.64 -11.18
C TYR A 23 -11.43 -32.40 -11.26
N LEU A 24 -11.43 -31.68 -12.38
CA LEU A 24 -10.60 -30.49 -12.55
C LEU A 24 -11.32 -29.18 -12.23
N ASP A 25 -12.61 -29.24 -11.96
CA ASP A 25 -13.44 -28.08 -11.59
C ASP A 25 -13.62 -27.94 -10.07
N ILE A 26 -12.83 -28.65 -9.28
CA ILE A 26 -12.68 -28.34 -7.85
C ILE A 26 -11.83 -27.07 -7.80
N VAL A 27 -12.47 -25.92 -7.94
CA VAL A 27 -11.92 -24.66 -7.44
C VAL A 27 -11.60 -24.93 -5.98
N PRO A 28 -10.33 -24.83 -5.54
CA PRO A 28 -10.04 -24.99 -4.12
C PRO A 28 -10.90 -23.98 -3.36
N ASP A 29 -11.84 -24.48 -2.59
CA ASP A 29 -12.73 -23.72 -1.69
C ASP A 29 -11.95 -23.08 -0.52
N GLU A 30 -10.63 -23.02 -0.65
CA GLU A 30 -9.67 -22.62 0.38
C GLU A 30 -9.12 -21.20 0.17
N ARG A 31 -9.64 -20.41 -0.76
CA ARG A 31 -9.29 -19.00 -0.76
C ARG A 31 -10.15 -18.31 0.29
N PRO A 32 -9.54 -17.81 1.39
CA PRO A 32 -10.28 -17.09 2.42
C PRO A 32 -11.09 -15.98 1.75
N THR A 33 -12.39 -16.01 1.92
CA THR A 33 -13.28 -14.95 1.47
C THR A 33 -13.13 -13.72 2.36
N GLU A 34 -13.65 -12.59 1.94
CA GLU A 34 -13.67 -11.39 2.78
C GLU A 34 -14.47 -11.63 4.07
N GLU A 35 -15.54 -12.44 4.01
CA GLU A 35 -16.33 -12.87 5.16
C GLU A 35 -15.51 -13.69 6.16
N ASP A 36 -14.63 -14.57 5.67
CA ASP A 36 -13.72 -15.34 6.53
C ASP A 36 -12.72 -14.47 7.27
N ALA A 37 -12.31 -13.35 6.66
CA ALA A 37 -11.37 -12.40 7.24
C ALA A 37 -11.95 -11.62 8.43
N PHE A 38 -13.28 -11.49 8.51
CA PHE A 38 -13.97 -10.71 9.54
C PHE A 38 -14.97 -11.54 10.35
N LYS A 39 -14.90 -12.86 10.29
CA LYS A 39 -15.80 -13.78 11.01
C LYS A 39 -15.66 -13.73 12.53
N ASP A 40 -14.49 -13.39 13.04
CA ASP A 40 -14.19 -13.30 14.47
C ASP A 40 -13.01 -12.33 14.73
N LYS A 41 -12.80 -12.00 16.01
CA LYS A 41 -11.73 -11.13 16.50
C LYS A 41 -10.34 -11.58 16.04
N ASN A 42 -10.03 -12.87 16.08
CA ASN A 42 -8.71 -13.40 15.71
C ASN A 42 -8.48 -13.30 14.19
N ALA A 43 -9.54 -13.47 13.40
CA ALA A 43 -9.48 -13.29 11.97
C ALA A 43 -9.21 -11.82 11.61
N ALA A 44 -9.93 -10.88 12.25
CA ALA A 44 -9.72 -9.44 12.09
C ALA A 44 -8.30 -9.01 12.51
N GLU A 45 -7.76 -9.57 13.59
CA GLU A 45 -6.38 -9.32 14.01
C GLU A 45 -5.36 -9.79 12.97
N ARG A 46 -5.52 -11.01 12.44
CA ARG A 46 -4.68 -11.50 11.34
C ARG A 46 -4.78 -10.61 10.09
N TYR A 47 -5.98 -10.07 9.83
CA TYR A 47 -6.17 -9.14 8.73
C TYR A 47 -5.41 -7.83 8.96
N LEU A 48 -5.45 -7.28 10.17
CA LEU A 48 -4.65 -6.11 10.55
C LEU A 48 -3.14 -6.38 10.34
N TYR A 49 -2.63 -7.54 10.79
CA TYR A 49 -1.23 -7.90 10.51
C TYR A 49 -0.92 -7.99 9.02
N SER A 50 -1.88 -8.42 8.21
CA SER A 50 -1.71 -8.41 6.76
C SER A 50 -1.63 -6.99 6.18
N CYS A 51 -2.24 -5.99 6.83
CA CYS A 51 -2.04 -4.57 6.46
C CYS A 51 -0.59 -4.13 6.73
N TYR A 52 0.00 -4.53 7.86
CA TYR A 52 1.41 -4.26 8.16
C TYR A 52 2.40 -4.96 7.23
N ALA A 53 2.02 -6.08 6.63
CA ALA A 53 2.91 -6.88 5.78
C ALA A 53 3.41 -6.14 4.52
N PHE A 54 2.77 -5.05 4.13
CA PHE A 54 3.19 -4.20 3.01
C PHE A 54 4.31 -3.21 3.39
N MET A 55 4.59 -3.03 4.68
CA MET A 55 5.73 -2.21 5.10
C MET A 55 7.04 -2.79 4.54
N PRO A 56 7.98 -1.95 4.10
CA PRO A 56 9.31 -2.41 3.72
C PRO A 56 9.97 -3.16 4.87
N LYS A 57 10.48 -4.35 4.60
CA LYS A 57 11.20 -5.15 5.59
C LYS A 57 12.62 -4.61 5.75
N GLU A 58 13.26 -4.89 6.89
CA GLU A 58 14.63 -4.47 7.18
C GLU A 58 15.61 -4.88 6.06
N ARG A 59 15.48 -6.08 5.52
CA ARG A 59 16.28 -6.54 4.37
C ARG A 59 15.96 -5.82 3.06
N GLU A 60 14.73 -5.39 2.87
CA GLU A 60 14.31 -4.59 1.73
C GLU A 60 14.64 -3.10 1.95
N GLY A 61 14.74 -2.67 3.21
CA GLY A 61 15.16 -1.34 3.63
C GLY A 61 16.67 -1.13 3.58
N CYS A 62 17.44 -2.16 3.26
CA CYS A 62 18.87 -2.04 2.97
C CYS A 62 19.16 -0.96 1.93
N TYR A 63 18.25 -0.72 1.02
CA TYR A 63 18.32 0.39 0.05
C TYR A 63 18.42 1.76 0.69
N LEU A 64 17.94 1.93 1.91
CA LEU A 64 18.12 3.16 2.67
C LEU A 64 19.51 3.28 3.31
N TYR A 65 20.17 2.14 3.56
CA TYR A 65 21.50 2.07 4.16
C TYR A 65 22.60 1.81 3.12
N GLN A 66 22.27 1.12 2.03
CA GLN A 66 23.19 0.76 0.96
C GLN A 66 23.31 1.83 -0.13
N GLY A 67 22.45 2.84 -0.15
CA GLY A 67 22.58 3.97 -1.08
C GLY A 67 23.89 4.77 -0.94
N GLY A 68 24.75 4.39 -0.02
CA GLY A 68 26.11 4.92 0.12
C GLY A 68 27.21 3.88 -0.12
N ASP A 69 26.88 2.60 -0.18
CA ASP A 69 27.85 1.52 -0.40
C ASP A 69 27.71 0.95 -1.82
N CYS A 70 28.17 1.74 -2.79
CA CYS A 70 28.14 1.40 -4.21
C CYS A 70 29.05 0.20 -4.59
N LEU A 71 29.47 -0.61 -3.63
CA LEU A 71 30.36 -1.74 -3.84
C LEU A 71 29.63 -3.09 -3.90
N THR A 72 28.32 -3.11 -3.65
CA THR A 72 27.51 -4.32 -3.71
C THR A 72 26.85 -4.51 -5.08
N ASP A 73 26.54 -5.74 -5.47
CA ASP A 73 25.84 -6.05 -6.72
C ASP A 73 24.46 -5.35 -6.85
N TYR A 74 23.85 -4.98 -5.73
CA TYR A 74 22.59 -4.24 -5.70
C TYR A 74 22.76 -2.79 -6.19
N ASP A 75 23.87 -2.15 -5.88
CA ASP A 75 24.14 -0.75 -6.23
C ASP A 75 24.81 -0.62 -7.60
N ARG A 76 25.19 -1.73 -8.21
CA ARG A 76 25.80 -1.79 -9.54
C ARG A 76 24.98 -1.04 -10.59
N LYS A 77 23.65 -1.12 -10.51
CA LYS A 77 22.73 -0.41 -11.42
C LYS A 77 22.89 1.11 -11.37
N PHE A 78 23.21 1.69 -10.19
CA PHE A 78 23.49 3.11 -10.07
C PHE A 78 24.82 3.47 -10.72
N LEU A 79 25.86 2.66 -10.48
CA LEU A 79 27.18 2.86 -11.08
C LEU A 79 27.17 2.68 -12.60
N GLU A 80 26.39 1.75 -13.10
CA GLU A 80 26.22 1.48 -14.53
C GLU A 80 25.27 2.48 -15.22
N GLY A 81 24.59 3.36 -14.47
CA GLY A 81 23.60 4.30 -15.01
C GLY A 81 22.34 3.63 -15.57
N THR A 82 22.10 2.36 -15.20
CA THR A 82 20.93 1.61 -15.67
C THR A 82 19.70 1.82 -14.80
N HIS A 83 19.86 2.49 -13.64
CA HIS A 83 18.75 2.92 -12.79
C HIS A 83 18.10 4.17 -13.40
N THR A 84 16.90 4.03 -13.90
CA THR A 84 16.14 5.10 -14.56
C THR A 84 14.70 5.14 -14.08
N ALA A 85 13.97 6.21 -14.38
CA ALA A 85 12.54 6.31 -14.10
C ALA A 85 11.70 5.19 -14.73
N ALA A 86 12.17 4.60 -15.85
CA ALA A 86 11.54 3.46 -16.51
C ALA A 86 11.99 2.10 -15.91
N ASN A 87 13.14 2.08 -15.22
CA ASN A 87 13.70 0.88 -14.59
C ASN A 87 14.11 1.19 -13.14
N ILE A 88 13.11 1.40 -12.30
CA ILE A 88 13.28 1.77 -10.89
C ILE A 88 13.67 0.59 -9.99
N GLY A 89 13.68 -0.63 -10.53
CA GLY A 89 14.12 -1.84 -9.82
C GLY A 89 13.42 -2.00 -8.46
N ASP A 90 14.22 -2.11 -7.42
CA ASP A 90 13.76 -2.38 -6.06
C ASP A 90 13.02 -1.20 -5.39
N PHE A 91 13.06 -0.01 -5.99
CA PHE A 91 12.24 1.13 -5.56
C PHE A 91 10.82 1.13 -6.15
N ALA A 92 10.37 0.00 -6.73
CA ALA A 92 9.04 -0.18 -7.29
C ALA A 92 7.94 -0.26 -6.19
N TYR A 93 7.82 0.80 -5.40
CA TYR A 93 6.83 0.86 -4.31
C TYR A 93 5.39 1.09 -4.78
N TRP A 94 5.17 1.56 -6.01
CA TRP A 94 3.86 2.02 -6.47
C TRP A 94 2.75 1.00 -6.21
N SER A 95 2.78 -0.13 -6.87
CA SER A 95 1.73 -1.15 -6.76
C SER A 95 1.62 -1.72 -5.34
N ARG A 96 2.75 -1.93 -4.67
CA ARG A 96 2.79 -2.51 -3.32
C ARG A 96 2.15 -1.59 -2.29
N MET A 97 2.46 -0.30 -2.30
CA MET A 97 1.91 0.65 -1.33
C MET A 97 0.42 0.87 -1.56
N TYR A 98 -0.03 1.01 -2.81
CA TYR A 98 -1.46 1.13 -3.09
C TYR A 98 -2.24 -0.14 -2.74
N ALA A 99 -1.66 -1.32 -2.91
CA ALA A 99 -2.26 -2.57 -2.42
C ALA A 99 -2.40 -2.57 -0.88
N GLY A 100 -1.38 -2.07 -0.16
CA GLY A 100 -1.44 -1.89 1.30
C GLY A 100 -2.51 -0.89 1.72
N ILE A 101 -2.63 0.25 1.05
CA ILE A 101 -3.66 1.27 1.29
C ILE A 101 -5.05 0.66 1.11
N ARG A 102 -5.29 -0.02 -0.01
CA ARG A 102 -6.57 -0.68 -0.25
C ARG A 102 -6.90 -1.66 0.88
N ARG A 103 -5.93 -2.49 1.28
CA ARG A 103 -6.15 -3.46 2.36
C ARG A 103 -6.52 -2.80 3.69
N CYS A 104 -5.93 -1.64 3.99
CA CYS A 104 -6.30 -0.85 5.17
C CYS A 104 -7.74 -0.33 5.08
N TYR A 105 -8.18 0.15 3.91
CA TYR A 105 -9.59 0.58 3.75
C TYR A 105 -10.56 -0.58 3.85
N THR A 106 -10.24 -1.75 3.29
CA THR A 106 -11.06 -2.96 3.48
C THR A 106 -11.20 -3.30 4.98
N LEU A 107 -10.12 -3.19 5.78
CA LEU A 107 -10.21 -3.35 7.24
C LEU A 107 -11.17 -2.33 7.87
N ILE A 108 -10.99 -1.05 7.55
CA ILE A 108 -11.81 0.04 8.11
C ILE A 108 -13.29 -0.19 7.81
N ASN A 109 -13.62 -0.60 6.59
CA ASN A 109 -14.99 -0.79 6.14
C ASN A 109 -15.68 -2.01 6.77
N ASN A 110 -14.92 -3.03 7.16
CA ASN A 110 -15.48 -4.31 7.60
C ASN A 110 -15.34 -4.59 9.10
N VAL A 111 -14.41 -3.94 9.81
CA VAL A 111 -14.11 -4.26 11.21
C VAL A 111 -15.29 -4.04 12.16
N ASP A 112 -16.21 -3.13 11.85
CA ASP A 112 -17.40 -2.87 12.66
C ASP A 112 -18.36 -4.05 12.69
N ALA A 113 -18.42 -4.84 11.61
CA ALA A 113 -19.28 -6.00 11.49
C ALA A 113 -18.75 -7.24 12.24
N VAL A 114 -17.51 -7.21 12.76
CA VAL A 114 -16.91 -8.35 13.46
C VAL A 114 -17.69 -8.69 14.73
N PRO A 115 -18.25 -9.91 14.84
CA PRO A 115 -19.08 -10.27 15.97
C PRO A 115 -18.24 -10.44 17.25
N ARG A 116 -18.81 -10.05 18.39
CA ARG A 116 -18.18 -10.19 19.73
C ARG A 116 -16.81 -9.54 19.87
N MET A 117 -16.47 -8.58 19.03
CA MET A 117 -15.28 -7.75 19.16
C MET A 117 -15.62 -6.49 19.95
N GLU A 118 -14.80 -6.15 20.92
CA GLU A 118 -14.97 -4.96 21.76
C GLU A 118 -14.86 -3.69 20.91
N GLU A 119 -15.75 -2.71 21.14
CA GLU A 119 -15.79 -1.48 20.34
C GLU A 119 -14.47 -0.69 20.44
N GLU A 120 -13.86 -0.65 21.62
CA GLU A 120 -12.56 -0.01 21.81
C GLU A 120 -11.48 -0.63 20.90
N LEU A 121 -11.49 -1.94 20.75
CA LEU A 121 -10.52 -2.63 19.91
C LEU A 121 -10.77 -2.37 18.41
N LYS A 122 -12.03 -2.23 17.99
CA LYS A 122 -12.38 -1.82 16.62
C LYS A 122 -11.83 -0.43 16.31
N ILE A 123 -11.99 0.50 17.25
CA ILE A 123 -11.46 1.87 17.16
C ILE A 123 -9.94 1.84 17.00
N ILE A 124 -9.24 1.07 17.84
CA ILE A 124 -7.77 0.92 17.79
C ILE A 124 -7.34 0.37 16.41
N TYR A 125 -8.01 -0.65 15.89
CA TYR A 125 -7.64 -1.24 14.59
C TYR A 125 -7.85 -0.26 13.43
N LYS A 126 -8.92 0.54 13.46
CA LYS A 126 -9.14 1.62 12.48
C LYS A 126 -8.06 2.70 12.57
N ALA A 127 -7.66 3.08 13.78
CA ALA A 127 -6.62 4.06 13.99
C ALA A 127 -5.25 3.57 13.48
N GLU A 128 -4.92 2.30 13.71
CA GLU A 128 -3.71 1.70 13.15
C GLU A 128 -3.76 1.60 11.62
N ALA A 129 -4.93 1.28 11.04
CA ALA A 129 -5.11 1.29 9.60
C ALA A 129 -4.92 2.70 9.01
N ASN A 130 -5.46 3.74 9.65
CA ASN A 130 -5.25 5.14 9.24
C ASN A 130 -3.77 5.55 9.33
N PHE A 131 -3.07 5.13 10.37
CA PHE A 131 -1.62 5.31 10.46
C PHE A 131 -0.88 4.66 9.28
N LEU A 132 -1.22 3.41 8.93
CA LEU A 132 -0.62 2.69 7.81
C LEU A 132 -0.94 3.35 6.47
N ILE A 133 -2.15 3.84 6.27
CA ILE A 133 -2.54 4.61 5.08
C ILE A 133 -1.64 5.84 4.93
N ALA A 134 -1.45 6.62 6.00
CA ALA A 134 -0.56 7.77 6.00
C ALA A 134 0.89 7.35 5.68
N TYR A 135 1.37 6.28 6.31
CA TYR A 135 2.71 5.75 6.09
C TYR A 135 2.95 5.34 4.64
N TYR A 136 2.02 4.62 4.03
CA TYR A 136 2.15 4.17 2.64
C TYR A 136 2.11 5.32 1.64
N HIS A 137 1.26 6.32 1.87
CA HIS A 137 1.27 7.55 1.06
C HIS A 137 2.57 8.33 1.23
N PHE A 138 3.13 8.39 2.45
CA PHE A 138 4.45 9.01 2.66
C PHE A 138 5.56 8.27 1.92
N MET A 139 5.56 6.93 1.92
CA MET A 139 6.53 6.14 1.16
C MET A 139 6.41 6.40 -0.36
N LEU A 140 5.19 6.52 -0.88
CA LEU A 140 4.93 6.88 -2.26
C LEU A 140 5.41 8.31 -2.57
N LEU A 141 5.03 9.29 -1.75
CA LEU A 141 5.42 10.70 -1.92
C LEU A 141 6.93 10.86 -1.97
N ARG A 142 7.65 10.18 -1.08
CA ARG A 142 9.11 10.23 -1.01
C ARG A 142 9.77 9.65 -2.26
N ALA A 143 9.20 8.58 -2.83
CA ALA A 143 9.77 7.88 -3.98
C ALA A 143 9.38 8.50 -5.34
N TYR A 144 8.18 9.08 -5.43
CA TYR A 144 7.59 9.48 -6.73
C TYR A 144 7.18 10.96 -6.80
N GLY A 145 7.36 11.74 -5.72
CA GLY A 145 6.87 13.12 -5.65
C GLY A 145 5.34 13.17 -5.60
N PRO A 146 4.67 13.94 -6.48
CA PRO A 146 3.21 13.99 -6.56
C PRO A 146 2.60 12.60 -6.76
N ILE A 147 1.58 12.26 -5.96
CA ILE A 147 0.95 10.93 -5.93
C ILE A 147 -0.56 11.04 -6.05
N ILE A 148 -1.20 9.91 -6.28
CA ILE A 148 -2.64 9.78 -6.21
C ILE A 148 -3.01 9.64 -4.74
N ILE A 149 -3.85 10.54 -4.23
CA ILE A 149 -4.42 10.42 -2.89
C ILE A 149 -5.59 9.43 -2.97
N MET A 150 -5.48 8.36 -2.18
CA MET A 150 -6.56 7.38 -1.99
C MET A 150 -7.21 7.65 -0.64
N ASP A 151 -8.37 8.27 -0.64
CA ASP A 151 -9.16 8.62 0.54
C ASP A 151 -10.28 7.62 0.85
N HIS A 152 -10.50 6.67 -0.04
CA HIS A 152 -11.47 5.59 0.09
C HIS A 152 -11.01 4.31 -0.63
N GLU A 153 -11.75 3.24 -0.46
CA GLU A 153 -11.50 1.98 -1.17
C GLU A 153 -12.00 2.07 -2.62
N VAL A 154 -11.09 1.91 -3.58
CA VAL A 154 -11.43 1.86 -4.99
C VAL A 154 -11.58 0.41 -5.44
N SER A 155 -12.73 0.08 -6.01
CA SER A 155 -12.99 -1.25 -6.59
C SER A 155 -12.11 -1.50 -7.81
N VAL A 156 -11.73 -2.78 -8.01
CA VAL A 156 -10.99 -3.21 -9.22
C VAL A 156 -11.79 -2.94 -10.52
N SER A 157 -13.11 -2.93 -10.43
CA SER A 157 -14.01 -2.63 -11.55
C SER A 157 -14.34 -1.15 -11.68
N SER A 158 -13.77 -0.28 -10.85
CA SER A 158 -14.04 1.17 -10.90
C SER A 158 -13.52 1.76 -12.22
N THR A 159 -14.34 2.63 -12.81
CA THR A 159 -13.98 3.45 -13.97
C THR A 159 -13.50 4.84 -13.57
N GLU A 160 -13.27 5.06 -12.27
CA GLU A 160 -12.79 6.32 -11.73
C GLU A 160 -11.42 6.68 -12.31
N LYS A 161 -11.32 7.91 -12.81
CA LYS A 161 -10.07 8.45 -13.33
C LYS A 161 -9.29 9.07 -12.18
N LEU A 162 -8.36 8.32 -11.64
CA LEU A 162 -7.47 8.78 -10.59
C LEU A 162 -6.32 9.60 -11.21
N LYS A 163 -6.08 10.80 -10.68
CA LYS A 163 -4.96 11.65 -11.09
C LYS A 163 -4.06 11.98 -9.90
N ARG A 164 -2.81 12.35 -10.18
CA ARG A 164 -1.88 12.79 -9.15
C ARG A 164 -2.33 14.13 -8.59
N SER A 165 -2.21 14.29 -7.28
CA SER A 165 -2.45 15.55 -6.58
C SER A 165 -1.16 16.35 -6.45
N PRO A 166 -1.23 17.69 -6.39
CA PRO A 166 -0.08 18.53 -6.11
C PRO A 166 0.68 18.11 -4.86
N PHE A 167 1.99 18.26 -4.86
CA PHE A 167 2.87 17.80 -3.77
C PHE A 167 2.46 18.34 -2.40
N ASP A 168 2.16 19.65 -2.32
CA ASP A 168 1.75 20.28 -1.06
C ASP A 168 0.41 19.73 -0.53
N VAL A 169 -0.52 19.45 -1.44
CA VAL A 169 -1.79 18.82 -1.11
C VAL A 169 -1.55 17.42 -0.55
N CYS A 170 -0.64 16.66 -1.16
CA CYS A 170 -0.26 15.34 -0.67
C CYS A 170 0.38 15.42 0.74
N VAL A 171 1.30 16.36 0.95
CA VAL A 171 1.95 16.56 2.26
C VAL A 171 0.93 16.86 3.35
N LYS A 172 0.04 17.83 3.06
CA LYS A 172 -1.02 18.20 4.02
C LYS A 172 -1.93 17.03 4.34
N TRP A 173 -2.40 16.32 3.32
CA TRP A 173 -3.30 15.19 3.49
C TRP A 173 -2.67 14.06 4.32
N ILE A 174 -1.39 13.73 4.07
CA ILE A 174 -0.67 12.71 4.84
C ILE A 174 -0.51 13.14 6.30
N ALA A 175 -0.19 14.42 6.54
CA ALA A 175 -0.07 14.97 7.90
C ALA A 175 -1.41 14.90 8.65
N ASP A 176 -2.50 15.32 8.00
CA ASP A 176 -3.86 15.25 8.55
C ASP A 176 -4.27 13.80 8.87
N LYS A 177 -3.85 12.83 8.05
CA LYS A 177 -4.10 11.39 8.31
C LYS A 177 -3.34 10.85 9.52
N TYR A 178 -2.10 11.30 9.77
CA TYR A 178 -1.40 10.97 11.01
C TYR A 178 -2.10 11.56 12.23
N ASP A 179 -2.58 12.80 12.14
CA ASP A 179 -3.34 13.44 13.22
C ASP A 179 -4.67 12.73 13.45
N GLU A 180 -5.39 12.37 12.40
CA GLU A 180 -6.63 11.59 12.48
C GLU A 180 -6.40 10.27 13.22
N ALA A 181 -5.33 9.53 12.88
CA ALA A 181 -4.99 8.30 13.58
C ALA A 181 -4.73 8.54 15.08
N CYS A 182 -3.97 9.59 15.42
CA CYS A 182 -3.67 9.94 16.81
C CYS A 182 -4.92 10.32 17.61
N ASN A 183 -5.85 11.07 17.01
CA ASN A 183 -7.03 11.58 17.66
C ASN A 183 -8.15 10.54 17.78
N ASN A 184 -8.17 9.53 16.90
CA ASN A 184 -9.23 8.55 16.78
C ASN A 184 -8.84 7.16 17.30
N GLY A 185 -7.98 7.06 18.31
CA GLY A 185 -7.78 5.82 19.06
C GLY A 185 -6.42 5.14 18.89
N LEU A 186 -5.47 5.76 18.18
CA LEU A 186 -4.12 5.23 18.16
C LEU A 186 -3.50 5.27 19.55
N LEU A 187 -2.98 4.14 20.03
CA LEU A 187 -2.45 4.05 21.39
C LEU A 187 -1.15 4.84 21.54
N ALA A 188 -0.98 5.50 22.68
CA ALA A 188 0.26 6.18 23.02
C ALA A 188 1.43 5.19 23.17
N VAL A 189 1.15 4.04 23.78
CA VAL A 189 2.11 2.95 24.02
C VAL A 189 1.42 1.61 23.76
N GLN A 190 2.11 0.70 23.09
CA GLN A 190 1.64 -0.67 22.92
C GLN A 190 2.10 -1.55 24.09
N SER A 191 1.33 -2.60 24.39
CA SER A 191 1.77 -3.62 25.36
C SER A 191 2.98 -4.41 24.82
N SER A 192 3.68 -5.09 25.70
CA SER A 192 4.86 -5.91 25.33
C SER A 192 4.52 -7.00 24.30
N SER A 193 3.30 -7.52 24.32
CA SER A 193 2.83 -8.54 23.36
C SER A 193 2.60 -7.99 21.95
N TYR A 194 2.42 -6.68 21.83
CA TYR A 194 2.16 -5.98 20.57
C TYR A 194 3.28 -5.00 20.20
N TYR A 195 4.49 -5.25 20.72
CA TYR A 195 5.65 -4.44 20.40
C TYR A 195 5.89 -4.39 18.89
N GLY A 196 6.08 -3.17 18.37
CA GLY A 196 6.25 -2.93 16.93
C GLY A 196 4.98 -2.49 16.19
N ARG A 197 3.79 -2.56 16.80
CA ARG A 197 2.57 -1.94 16.24
C ARG A 197 2.62 -0.42 16.37
N ALA A 198 1.84 0.27 15.54
CA ALA A 198 1.80 1.73 15.49
C ALA A 198 1.46 2.37 16.84
N THR A 199 2.09 3.51 17.12
CA THR A 199 1.86 4.34 18.32
C THR A 199 1.73 5.80 17.93
N GLN A 200 1.15 6.62 18.81
CA GLN A 200 1.10 8.08 18.61
C GLN A 200 2.49 8.70 18.44
N LEU A 201 3.48 8.20 19.18
CA LEU A 201 4.85 8.68 19.07
C LEU A 201 5.44 8.38 17.67
N ALA A 202 5.18 7.18 17.15
CA ALA A 202 5.60 6.82 15.78
C ALA A 202 4.93 7.71 14.73
N ALA A 203 3.62 7.99 14.87
CA ALA A 203 2.89 8.87 13.97
C ALA A 203 3.45 10.30 13.98
N LYS A 204 3.69 10.87 15.16
CA LYS A 204 4.29 12.21 15.31
C LYS A 204 5.70 12.29 14.74
N ALA A 205 6.53 11.26 14.97
CA ALA A 205 7.88 11.20 14.42
C ALA A 205 7.88 11.11 12.88
N LEU A 206 6.95 10.34 12.30
CA LEU A 206 6.82 10.24 10.85
C LEU A 206 6.22 11.51 10.24
N LYS A 207 5.29 12.18 10.91
CA LYS A 207 4.79 13.51 10.50
C LYS A 207 5.91 14.54 10.48
N ALA A 208 6.73 14.61 11.54
CA ALA A 208 7.90 15.50 11.57
C ALA A 208 8.88 15.17 10.42
N ARG A 209 9.13 13.89 10.16
CA ARG A 209 9.97 13.46 9.03
C ARG A 209 9.37 13.85 7.68
N LEU A 210 8.07 13.74 7.50
CA LEU A 210 7.36 14.18 6.30
C LEU A 210 7.63 15.66 6.03
N TYR A 211 7.50 16.53 7.04
CA TYR A 211 7.75 17.95 6.90
C TYR A 211 9.22 18.27 6.61
N LEU A 212 10.17 17.55 7.21
CA LEU A 212 11.58 17.70 6.89
C LEU A 212 11.89 17.36 5.41
N TYR A 213 11.26 16.30 4.89
CA TYR A 213 11.37 15.97 3.47
C TYR A 213 10.77 17.07 2.59
N ALA A 214 9.56 17.51 2.90
CA ALA A 214 8.86 18.53 2.13
C ALA A 214 9.59 19.87 2.14
N ALA A 215 10.20 20.25 3.26
CA ALA A 215 11.00 21.47 3.40
C ALA A 215 12.38 21.41 2.72
N SER A 216 12.84 20.21 2.33
CA SER A 216 14.16 20.05 1.75
C SER A 216 14.28 20.73 0.38
N PRO A 217 15.49 21.22 0.00
CA PRO A 217 15.71 21.82 -1.32
C PRO A 217 15.42 20.88 -2.50
N LEU A 218 15.31 19.58 -2.24
CA LEU A 218 14.92 18.61 -3.27
C LEU A 218 13.48 18.82 -3.75
N PHE A 219 12.57 19.15 -2.83
CA PHE A 219 11.14 19.25 -3.12
C PHE A 219 10.62 20.70 -3.08
N ASN A 220 11.18 21.55 -2.25
CA ASN A 220 10.70 22.91 -2.00
C ASN A 220 11.46 23.91 -2.85
N GLY A 221 10.81 24.42 -3.90
CA GLY A 221 11.37 25.45 -4.79
C GLY A 221 12.50 24.95 -5.70
N ASN A 222 12.51 23.67 -6.05
CA ASN A 222 13.53 23.15 -6.96
C ASN A 222 13.18 23.44 -8.42
N SER A 223 13.91 24.37 -9.02
CA SER A 223 13.72 24.80 -10.42
C SER A 223 13.92 23.67 -11.45
N PHE A 224 14.56 22.55 -11.08
CA PHE A 224 14.67 21.37 -11.93
C PHE A 224 13.28 20.87 -12.37
N TYR A 225 12.28 20.97 -11.50
CA TYR A 225 10.92 20.52 -11.80
C TYR A 225 10.15 21.46 -12.73
N ALA A 226 10.59 22.68 -12.93
CA ALA A 226 9.96 23.63 -13.89
C ALA A 226 9.98 23.11 -15.33
N ASN A 227 10.98 22.27 -15.67
CA ASN A 227 11.13 21.66 -16.99
C ASN A 227 10.71 20.20 -17.02
N SER A 228 10.09 19.71 -15.95
CA SER A 228 9.62 18.31 -15.86
C SER A 228 8.24 18.15 -16.46
N SER A 229 7.85 16.90 -16.74
CA SER A 229 6.48 16.54 -17.16
C SER A 229 5.48 16.43 -15.99
N LEU A 230 5.82 16.99 -14.83
CA LEU A 230 5.00 16.92 -13.62
C LEU A 230 4.00 18.08 -13.56
N TYR A 231 3.08 18.08 -14.51
CA TYR A 231 1.98 19.03 -14.60
C TYR A 231 0.64 18.28 -14.57
N ASP A 232 -0.39 18.91 -14.02
CA ASP A 232 -1.75 18.42 -14.13
C ASP A 232 -2.18 18.43 -15.60
N PRO A 233 -2.62 17.31 -16.18
CA PRO A 233 -2.94 17.24 -17.60
C PRO A 233 -4.19 18.04 -17.99
N GLU A 234 -5.04 18.42 -17.04
CA GLU A 234 -6.28 19.16 -17.29
C GLU A 234 -6.08 20.68 -17.12
N THR A 235 -5.36 21.09 -16.06
CA THR A 235 -5.17 22.51 -15.72
C THR A 235 -3.85 23.07 -16.22
N ASN A 236 -2.91 22.21 -16.57
CA ASN A 236 -1.52 22.56 -16.89
C ASN A 236 -0.80 23.29 -15.74
N GLU A 237 -1.24 23.10 -14.51
CA GLU A 237 -0.58 23.62 -13.32
C GLU A 237 0.55 22.69 -12.87
N PRO A 238 1.67 23.22 -12.33
CA PRO A 238 2.75 22.39 -11.83
C PRO A 238 2.31 21.59 -10.61
N LEU A 239 2.63 20.31 -10.59
CA LEU A 239 2.36 19.42 -9.46
C LEU A 239 3.44 19.52 -8.36
N MET A 240 4.59 20.14 -8.66
CA MET A 240 5.67 20.39 -7.71
C MET A 240 5.76 21.88 -7.39
N PRO A 241 6.07 22.26 -6.12
CA PRO A 241 6.28 23.66 -5.76
C PRO A 241 7.55 24.18 -6.46
N LEU A 242 7.39 25.18 -7.31
CA LEU A 242 8.50 25.79 -8.06
C LEU A 242 9.20 26.90 -7.27
N ASP A 243 8.45 27.57 -6.39
CA ASP A 243 8.97 28.65 -5.55
C ASP A 243 9.27 28.14 -4.14
N TYR A 244 10.44 28.53 -3.61
CA TYR A 244 10.84 28.17 -2.26
C TYR A 244 9.97 28.89 -1.23
N ASN A 245 9.35 28.12 -0.34
CA ASN A 245 8.58 28.66 0.77
C ASN A 245 9.10 28.09 2.11
N CYS A 246 9.83 28.91 2.86
CA CYS A 246 10.43 28.50 4.12
C CYS A 246 9.43 28.33 5.27
N LEU A 247 8.20 28.85 5.13
CA LEU A 247 7.21 28.86 6.21
C LEU A 247 6.18 27.71 6.11
N LEU A 248 6.10 27.03 4.96
CA LEU A 248 5.05 26.04 4.69
C LEU A 248 5.06 24.85 5.66
N TYR A 249 6.22 24.51 6.24
CA TYR A 249 6.36 23.27 7.01
C TYR A 249 7.01 23.47 8.38
N THR A 250 7.32 24.70 8.78
CA THR A 250 8.01 24.97 10.05
C THR A 250 7.08 25.24 11.23
N SER A 251 5.87 25.74 10.96
CA SER A 251 4.90 26.07 12.02
C SER A 251 4.23 24.86 12.66
N ASP A 252 4.14 23.74 11.95
CA ASP A 252 3.41 22.54 12.40
C ASP A 252 4.34 21.41 12.86
N ALA A 253 5.66 21.60 12.79
CA ALA A 253 6.67 20.64 13.23
C ALA A 253 7.11 20.81 14.71
N ALA A 254 6.57 21.80 15.41
CA ALA A 254 6.92 22.15 16.79
C ALA A 254 6.02 21.46 17.84
#